data_4f8bd151d5c40074e10c8087b6baeca5
#
_entry.id   4f8bd151d5c40074e10c8087b6baeca5
#
_cell.length_a   1.000
_cell.length_b   1.000
_cell.length_c   1.000
_cell.angle_alpha   90.00
_cell.angle_beta   90.00
_cell.angle_gamma   90.00
#
_symmetry.space_group_name_H-M   'P 1'
#
loop_
_entity.id
_entity.type
_entity.pdbx_description
1 polymer ?
#
loop_
_entity_poly.entity_id
_entity_poly.type
_entity_poly.pdbx_seq_one_letter_code
_entity_poly.pdbx_strand_id
1 'polypeptide(L)'
;MKVLIAGAGSVGRSIARELLSHGHEVTLVDNKPSAMRIASVSAADWLLADACEPTALQQAHADEADVVVAATGDDKVNLVLSLLAKTEFGVPRVVARVNNPKNEWMFDDAWGVDVQVSTPRIMTALVEEAVSRGNLVRLFTFHASRASMYEFTIPENSPLADRRVGDVQLPPTAVLSAVIRSDQPFAAHVDDVLEVGDELLIVVSALGEDDLHELQRVLTTAPPSSASRLMTDD
;
A
#
# COMPACT_ATOMS: atom_id res chain seq x y z
N MET A 1 -20.34 -3.27 -9.45
CA MET A 1 -20.29 -2.09 -8.56
C MET A 1 -20.26 -0.84 -9.41
N LYS A 2 -20.88 0.23 -8.94
CA LYS A 2 -20.80 1.58 -9.55
C LYS A 2 -19.61 2.34 -8.96
N VAL A 3 -18.69 2.78 -9.79
CA VAL A 3 -17.46 3.47 -9.36
C VAL A 3 -17.37 4.84 -10.02
N LEU A 4 -17.31 5.89 -9.22
CA LEU A 4 -17.10 7.26 -9.66
C LEU A 4 -15.61 7.61 -9.52
N ILE A 5 -14.95 8.00 -10.60
CA ILE A 5 -13.53 8.38 -10.61
C ILE A 5 -13.41 9.85 -10.96
N ALA A 6 -12.93 10.66 -10.02
CA ALA A 6 -12.59 12.05 -10.30
C ALA A 6 -11.11 12.18 -10.66
N GLY A 7 -10.85 12.78 -11.82
CA GLY A 7 -9.55 12.87 -12.46
C GLY A 7 -9.42 11.90 -13.63
N ALA A 8 -9.72 12.37 -14.85
CA ALA A 8 -9.60 11.61 -16.09
C ALA A 8 -8.19 11.71 -16.73
N GLY A 9 -7.17 11.93 -15.93
CA GLY A 9 -5.76 11.86 -16.31
C GLY A 9 -5.33 10.43 -16.71
N SER A 10 -4.04 10.22 -16.92
CA SER A 10 -3.51 8.88 -17.27
C SER A 10 -3.85 7.83 -16.23
N VAL A 11 -3.72 8.15 -14.94
CA VAL A 11 -3.98 7.23 -13.83
C VAL A 11 -5.46 6.89 -13.75
N GLY A 12 -6.36 7.89 -13.69
CA GLY A 12 -7.80 7.64 -13.61
C GLY A 12 -8.35 6.82 -14.78
N ARG A 13 -7.90 7.11 -16.02
CA ARG A 13 -8.29 6.31 -17.19
C ARG A 13 -7.72 4.88 -17.16
N SER A 14 -6.55 4.67 -16.58
CA SER A 14 -6.00 3.31 -16.42
C SER A 14 -6.80 2.51 -15.38
N ILE A 15 -7.14 3.12 -14.24
CA ILE A 15 -8.02 2.54 -13.23
C ILE A 15 -9.40 2.21 -13.85
N ALA A 16 -9.98 3.16 -14.60
CA ALA A 16 -11.27 2.96 -15.25
C ALA A 16 -11.28 1.75 -16.20
N ARG A 17 -10.26 1.59 -17.05
CA ARG A 17 -10.16 0.45 -17.97
C ARG A 17 -10.09 -0.88 -17.21
N GLU A 18 -9.31 -0.93 -16.17
CA GLU A 18 -9.15 -2.15 -15.37
C GLU A 18 -10.48 -2.52 -14.67
N LEU A 19 -11.14 -1.56 -14.04
CA LEU A 19 -12.41 -1.80 -13.37
C LEU A 19 -13.51 -2.22 -14.35
N LEU A 20 -13.58 -1.61 -15.54
CA LEU A 20 -14.50 -2.01 -16.60
C LEU A 20 -14.23 -3.44 -17.08
N SER A 21 -12.96 -3.85 -17.19
CA SER A 21 -12.60 -5.23 -17.57
C SER A 21 -13.05 -6.27 -16.54
N HIS A 22 -13.19 -5.85 -15.27
CA HIS A 22 -13.73 -6.65 -14.17
C HIS A 22 -15.25 -6.56 -14.03
N GLY A 23 -15.96 -5.91 -14.98
CA GLY A 23 -17.42 -5.83 -15.02
C GLY A 23 -18.02 -4.79 -14.07
N HIS A 24 -17.25 -3.78 -13.66
CA HIS A 24 -17.77 -2.63 -12.91
C HIS A 24 -18.31 -1.56 -13.87
N GLU A 25 -19.29 -0.77 -13.41
CA GLU A 25 -19.76 0.44 -14.08
C GLU A 25 -18.90 1.61 -13.62
N VAL A 26 -18.40 2.40 -14.55
CA VAL A 26 -17.45 3.48 -14.23
C VAL A 26 -17.90 4.80 -14.83
N THR A 27 -17.98 5.85 -13.98
CA THR A 27 -18.15 7.24 -14.40
C THR A 27 -16.86 8.00 -14.16
N LEU A 28 -16.34 8.68 -15.19
CA LEU A 28 -15.15 9.55 -15.12
C LEU A 28 -15.57 11.01 -15.10
N VAL A 29 -15.06 11.77 -14.13
CA VAL A 29 -15.27 13.22 -14.00
C VAL A 29 -13.95 13.95 -14.07
N ASP A 30 -13.87 15.01 -14.86
CA ASP A 30 -12.72 15.92 -14.93
C ASP A 30 -13.17 17.32 -15.33
N ASN A 31 -12.54 18.36 -14.80
CA ASN A 31 -12.87 19.74 -15.14
C ASN A 31 -12.12 20.27 -16.37
N LYS A 32 -11.21 19.48 -16.94
CA LYS A 32 -10.39 19.88 -18.10
C LYS A 32 -10.90 19.25 -19.38
N PRO A 33 -11.33 20.04 -20.38
CA PRO A 33 -11.73 19.49 -21.69
C PRO A 33 -10.64 18.64 -22.36
N SER A 34 -9.35 18.96 -22.12
CA SER A 34 -8.23 18.21 -22.68
C SER A 34 -8.06 16.81 -22.07
N ALA A 35 -8.64 16.57 -20.89
CA ALA A 35 -8.66 15.25 -20.23
C ALA A 35 -9.77 14.33 -20.76
N MET A 36 -10.79 14.90 -21.42
CA MET A 36 -11.96 14.18 -21.96
C MET A 36 -11.60 13.34 -23.18
N ARG A 37 -10.77 12.33 -22.99
CA ARG A 37 -10.34 11.40 -24.04
C ARG A 37 -11.26 10.20 -24.14
N ILE A 38 -12.54 10.41 -24.41
CA ILE A 38 -13.62 9.42 -24.40
C ILE A 38 -13.27 8.16 -25.18
N ALA A 39 -12.66 8.29 -26.36
CA ALA A 39 -12.24 7.15 -27.16
C ALA A 39 -11.26 6.20 -26.48
N SER A 40 -10.55 6.68 -25.44
CA SER A 40 -9.57 5.86 -24.72
C SER A 40 -10.19 4.92 -23.67
N VAL A 41 -11.44 5.21 -23.22
CA VAL A 41 -12.23 4.42 -22.29
C VAL A 41 -13.71 4.59 -22.68
N SER A 42 -14.07 4.06 -23.83
CA SER A 42 -15.39 4.28 -24.47
C SER A 42 -16.56 3.63 -23.74
N ALA A 43 -16.28 2.65 -22.88
CA ALA A 43 -17.29 1.96 -22.08
C ALA A 43 -17.62 2.65 -20.74
N ALA A 44 -16.89 3.73 -20.38
CA ALA A 44 -17.19 4.54 -19.21
C ALA A 44 -18.17 5.66 -19.57
N ASP A 45 -18.94 6.10 -18.58
CA ASP A 45 -19.65 7.37 -18.63
C ASP A 45 -18.68 8.52 -18.35
N TRP A 46 -18.94 9.69 -18.97
CA TRP A 46 -18.03 10.83 -18.85
C TRP A 46 -18.77 12.10 -18.52
N LEU A 47 -18.27 12.82 -17.53
CA LEU A 47 -18.80 14.13 -17.14
C LEU A 47 -17.68 15.18 -17.12
N LEU A 48 -17.84 16.26 -17.89
CA LEU A 48 -16.96 17.42 -17.83
C LEU A 48 -17.50 18.39 -16.77
N ALA A 49 -16.97 18.32 -15.55
CA ALA A 49 -17.39 19.13 -14.42
C ALA A 49 -16.30 19.19 -13.35
N ASP A 50 -16.43 20.13 -12.39
CA ASP A 50 -15.56 20.17 -11.23
C ASP A 50 -16.11 19.24 -10.14
N ALA A 51 -15.36 18.21 -9.80
CA ALA A 51 -15.75 17.23 -8.78
C ALA A 51 -15.77 17.80 -7.34
N CYS A 52 -15.31 19.03 -7.11
CA CYS A 52 -15.47 19.73 -5.85
C CYS A 52 -16.82 20.48 -5.76
N GLU A 53 -17.64 20.46 -6.80
CA GLU A 53 -18.96 21.07 -6.83
C GLU A 53 -20.04 20.00 -6.48
N PRO A 54 -20.86 20.18 -5.43
CA PRO A 54 -21.90 19.21 -5.08
C PRO A 54 -22.86 18.91 -6.23
N THR A 55 -23.18 19.92 -7.05
CA THR A 55 -24.02 19.75 -8.23
C THR A 55 -23.41 18.85 -9.29
N ALA A 56 -22.09 18.87 -9.45
CA ALA A 56 -21.37 17.98 -10.36
C ALA A 56 -21.39 16.53 -9.85
N LEU A 57 -21.19 16.33 -8.55
CA LEU A 57 -21.28 15.01 -7.94
C LEU A 57 -22.70 14.43 -8.03
N GLN A 58 -23.74 15.27 -7.87
CA GLN A 58 -25.12 14.87 -8.08
C GLN A 58 -25.39 14.45 -9.53
N GLN A 59 -24.88 15.21 -10.51
CA GLN A 59 -24.99 14.84 -11.94
C GLN A 59 -24.24 13.55 -12.27
N ALA A 60 -23.16 13.26 -11.54
CA ALA A 60 -22.38 12.02 -11.67
C ALA A 60 -22.98 10.85 -10.87
N HIS A 61 -24.17 11.03 -10.25
CA HIS A 61 -24.85 10.03 -9.42
C HIS A 61 -23.97 9.50 -8.28
N ALA A 62 -23.25 10.39 -7.58
CA ALA A 62 -22.39 10.02 -6.47
C ALA A 62 -23.13 9.33 -5.32
N ASP A 63 -24.41 9.63 -5.12
CA ASP A 63 -25.31 9.01 -4.16
C ASP A 63 -25.63 7.53 -4.47
N GLU A 64 -25.44 7.12 -5.72
CA GLU A 64 -25.60 5.72 -6.14
C GLU A 64 -24.26 4.97 -6.25
N ALA A 65 -23.14 5.66 -6.04
CA ALA A 65 -21.81 5.05 -6.18
C ALA A 65 -21.48 4.17 -4.98
N ASP A 66 -21.02 2.96 -5.26
CA ASP A 66 -20.46 2.05 -4.24
C ASP A 66 -19.07 2.54 -3.78
N VAL A 67 -18.31 3.15 -4.70
CA VAL A 67 -16.96 3.64 -4.47
C VAL A 67 -16.73 4.95 -5.19
N VAL A 68 -16.11 5.91 -4.51
CA VAL A 68 -15.53 7.11 -5.13
C VAL A 68 -14.02 7.02 -5.11
N VAL A 69 -13.38 7.30 -6.25
CA VAL A 69 -11.92 7.34 -6.38
C VAL A 69 -11.48 8.78 -6.70
N ALA A 70 -10.86 9.43 -5.74
CA ALA A 70 -10.25 10.74 -5.90
C ALA A 70 -8.83 10.58 -6.49
N ALA A 71 -8.71 10.65 -7.82
CA ALA A 71 -7.48 10.34 -8.57
C ALA A 71 -6.90 11.55 -9.31
N THR A 72 -7.23 12.78 -8.88
CA THR A 72 -6.70 14.00 -9.50
C THR A 72 -5.21 14.22 -9.20
N GLY A 73 -4.58 15.15 -9.90
CA GLY A 73 -3.20 15.55 -9.64
C GLY A 73 -3.05 16.57 -8.50
N ASP A 74 -4.11 16.92 -7.78
CA ASP A 74 -4.11 17.91 -6.69
C ASP A 74 -4.66 17.29 -5.40
N ASP A 75 -3.84 17.26 -4.35
CA ASP A 75 -4.19 16.66 -3.05
C ASP A 75 -5.35 17.40 -2.37
N LYS A 76 -5.45 18.72 -2.54
CA LYS A 76 -6.55 19.50 -1.96
C LYS A 76 -7.89 19.15 -2.60
N VAL A 77 -7.89 19.00 -3.93
CA VAL A 77 -9.08 18.55 -4.69
C VAL A 77 -9.48 17.15 -4.24
N ASN A 78 -8.52 16.24 -4.09
CA ASN A 78 -8.78 14.88 -3.63
C ASN A 78 -9.37 14.85 -2.23
N LEU A 79 -8.90 15.69 -1.29
CA LEU A 79 -9.44 15.79 0.06
C LEU A 79 -10.87 16.37 0.07
N VAL A 80 -11.10 17.50 -0.63
CA VAL A 80 -12.43 18.13 -0.69
C VAL A 80 -13.45 17.17 -1.31
N LEU A 81 -13.11 16.52 -2.41
CA LEU A 81 -13.97 15.53 -3.03
C LEU A 81 -14.29 14.37 -2.08
N SER A 82 -13.27 13.84 -1.37
CA SER A 82 -13.45 12.73 -0.44
C SER A 82 -14.42 13.12 0.69
N LEU A 83 -14.25 14.29 1.25
CA LEU A 83 -15.15 14.83 2.28
C LEU A 83 -16.58 14.96 1.77
N LEU A 84 -16.79 15.58 0.60
CA LEU A 84 -18.12 15.73 0.00
C LEU A 84 -18.76 14.37 -0.29
N ALA A 85 -18.02 13.42 -0.87
CA ALA A 85 -18.51 12.08 -1.16
C ALA A 85 -19.03 11.37 0.11
N LYS A 86 -18.32 11.52 1.23
CA LYS A 86 -18.74 10.94 2.52
C LYS A 86 -19.89 11.66 3.17
N THR A 87 -19.80 12.98 3.31
CA THR A 87 -20.71 13.75 4.16
C THR A 87 -22.01 14.14 3.47
N GLU A 88 -21.93 14.48 2.17
CA GLU A 88 -23.10 14.94 1.42
C GLU A 88 -23.80 13.81 0.65
N PHE A 89 -23.02 12.84 0.17
CA PHE A 89 -23.55 11.77 -0.69
C PHE A 89 -23.58 10.39 -0.02
N GLY A 90 -22.99 10.26 1.19
CA GLY A 90 -23.03 9.02 1.97
C GLY A 90 -22.33 7.85 1.28
N VAL A 91 -21.33 8.09 0.43
CA VAL A 91 -20.62 7.05 -0.32
C VAL A 91 -19.99 6.06 0.65
N PRO A 92 -20.25 4.74 0.50
CA PRO A 92 -19.77 3.74 1.43
C PRO A 92 -18.24 3.68 1.51
N ARG A 93 -17.55 3.85 0.36
CA ARG A 93 -16.08 3.75 0.29
C ARG A 93 -15.46 4.83 -0.58
N VAL A 94 -14.47 5.51 -0.02
CA VAL A 94 -13.69 6.54 -0.72
C VAL A 94 -12.22 6.15 -0.73
N VAL A 95 -11.66 6.07 -1.94
CA VAL A 95 -10.24 5.83 -2.17
C VAL A 95 -9.61 7.11 -2.68
N ALA A 96 -8.56 7.61 -2.04
CA ALA A 96 -7.94 8.85 -2.43
C ALA A 96 -6.44 8.71 -2.74
N ARG A 97 -6.04 9.26 -3.88
CA ARG A 97 -4.64 9.34 -4.27
C ARG A 97 -3.96 10.47 -3.53
N VAL A 98 -2.81 10.16 -2.94
CA VAL A 98 -1.86 11.12 -2.39
C VAL A 98 -0.77 11.39 -3.41
N ASN A 99 -0.66 12.63 -3.89
CA ASN A 99 0.37 13.03 -4.84
C ASN A 99 1.67 13.43 -4.15
N ASN A 100 1.57 14.12 -2.99
CA ASN A 100 2.72 14.50 -2.19
C ASN A 100 2.72 13.75 -0.86
N PRO A 101 3.73 12.89 -0.57
CA PRO A 101 3.81 12.14 0.67
C PRO A 101 3.78 12.99 1.96
N LYS A 102 4.14 14.27 1.88
CA LYS A 102 4.05 15.20 3.02
C LYS A 102 2.61 15.51 3.44
N ASN A 103 1.64 15.28 2.56
CA ASN A 103 0.23 15.51 2.81
C ASN A 103 -0.51 14.25 3.30
N GLU A 104 0.16 13.10 3.30
CA GLU A 104 -0.44 11.78 3.59
C GLU A 104 -1.19 11.74 4.93
N TRP A 105 -0.69 12.44 5.94
CA TRP A 105 -1.30 12.53 7.26
C TRP A 105 -2.70 13.16 7.29
N MET A 106 -3.08 13.91 6.23
CA MET A 106 -4.41 14.49 6.10
C MET A 106 -5.44 13.52 5.49
N PHE A 107 -4.97 12.46 4.83
CA PHE A 107 -5.85 11.51 4.13
C PHE A 107 -6.35 10.43 5.09
N ASP A 108 -7.24 10.79 5.98
CA ASP A 108 -7.80 9.95 7.03
C ASP A 108 -9.34 10.01 7.07
N ASP A 109 -9.93 9.35 8.05
CA ASP A 109 -11.39 9.31 8.24
C ASP A 109 -11.99 10.70 8.47
N ALA A 110 -11.25 11.67 9.05
CA ALA A 110 -11.74 13.03 9.28
C ALA A 110 -11.97 13.78 7.95
N TRP A 111 -11.22 13.42 6.91
CA TRP A 111 -11.40 13.92 5.54
C TRP A 111 -12.23 12.99 4.66
N GLY A 112 -12.88 11.99 5.24
CA GLY A 112 -13.73 11.04 4.52
C GLY A 112 -12.96 10.04 3.65
N VAL A 113 -11.69 9.79 3.94
CA VAL A 113 -10.85 8.86 3.17
C VAL A 113 -10.80 7.51 3.88
N ASP A 114 -11.35 6.47 3.25
CA ASP A 114 -11.24 5.10 3.78
C ASP A 114 -9.92 4.43 3.37
N VAL A 115 -9.42 4.77 2.17
CA VAL A 115 -8.19 4.18 1.63
C VAL A 115 -7.35 5.28 0.98
N GLN A 116 -6.17 5.52 1.54
CA GLN A 116 -5.19 6.41 0.93
C GLN A 116 -4.18 5.63 0.09
N VAL A 117 -3.85 6.14 -1.10
CA VAL A 117 -2.86 5.54 -2.00
C VAL A 117 -1.80 6.55 -2.37
N SER A 118 -0.63 6.44 -1.73
CA SER A 118 0.52 7.29 -2.06
C SER A 118 1.32 6.66 -3.21
N THR A 119 1.06 7.09 -4.43
CA THR A 119 1.79 6.63 -5.61
C THR A 119 3.31 6.81 -5.47
N PRO A 120 3.84 7.97 -4.99
CA PRO A 120 5.28 8.11 -4.80
C PRO A 120 5.87 7.11 -3.81
N ARG A 121 5.18 6.83 -2.68
CA ARG A 121 5.68 5.85 -1.70
C ARG A 121 5.73 4.44 -2.26
N ILE A 122 4.67 4.02 -2.98
CA ILE A 122 4.66 2.69 -3.62
C ILE A 122 5.81 2.57 -4.62
N MET A 123 5.98 3.59 -5.47
CA MET A 123 7.09 3.62 -6.43
C MET A 123 8.46 3.58 -5.74
N THR A 124 8.66 4.38 -4.70
CA THR A 124 9.91 4.40 -3.94
C THR A 124 10.19 3.04 -3.31
N ALA A 125 9.18 2.42 -2.68
CA ALA A 125 9.34 1.09 -2.07
C ALA A 125 9.78 0.04 -3.10
N LEU A 126 9.17 0.00 -4.28
CA LEU A 126 9.55 -0.93 -5.35
C LEU A 126 10.95 -0.64 -5.91
N VAL A 127 11.36 0.64 -5.98
CA VAL A 127 12.72 1.01 -6.38
C VAL A 127 13.74 0.61 -5.30
N GLU A 128 13.43 0.85 -4.03
CA GLU A 128 14.29 0.44 -2.91
C GLU A 128 14.46 -1.07 -2.86
N GLU A 129 13.38 -1.83 -3.05
CA GLU A 129 13.45 -3.29 -3.15
C GLU A 129 14.37 -3.71 -4.30
N ALA A 130 14.22 -3.15 -5.50
CA ALA A 130 15.01 -3.50 -6.66
C ALA A 130 16.52 -3.17 -6.54
N VAL A 131 16.90 -2.16 -5.72
CA VAL A 131 18.28 -1.69 -5.59
C VAL A 131 18.96 -2.07 -4.27
N SER A 132 18.20 -2.51 -3.26
CA SER A 132 18.69 -2.73 -1.90
C SER A 132 18.62 -4.21 -1.52
N ARG A 133 19.75 -4.87 -1.43
CA ARG A 133 19.85 -6.18 -0.80
C ARG A 133 20.20 -6.01 0.68
N GLY A 134 19.48 -6.69 1.58
CA GLY A 134 19.75 -6.66 3.02
C GLY A 134 19.13 -5.49 3.77
N ASN A 135 18.23 -4.74 3.15
CA ASN A 135 17.38 -3.75 3.80
C ASN A 135 15.95 -4.28 3.94
N LEU A 136 15.28 -3.88 5.01
CA LEU A 136 13.87 -4.18 5.23
C LEU A 136 13.03 -3.16 4.46
N VAL A 137 12.35 -3.61 3.40
CA VAL A 137 11.55 -2.77 2.51
C VAL A 137 10.06 -2.96 2.80
N ARG A 138 9.34 -1.88 3.05
CA ARG A 138 7.89 -1.92 3.22
C ARG A 138 7.18 -1.92 1.87
N LEU A 139 6.57 -3.02 1.50
CA LEU A 139 5.85 -3.17 0.23
C LEU A 139 4.51 -2.43 0.27
N PHE A 140 3.68 -2.69 1.27
CA PHE A 140 2.38 -2.02 1.44
C PHE A 140 1.82 -2.17 2.87
N THR A 141 0.78 -1.38 3.16
CA THR A 141 0.04 -1.43 4.43
C THR A 141 -1.40 -1.86 4.17
N PHE A 142 -1.90 -2.81 4.96
CA PHE A 142 -3.30 -3.25 4.94
C PHE A 142 -4.17 -2.25 5.69
N HIS A 143 -5.09 -1.58 4.99
CA HIS A 143 -5.90 -0.52 5.58
C HIS A 143 -6.77 -0.97 6.75
N ALA A 144 -7.40 -2.15 6.64
CA ALA A 144 -8.32 -2.66 7.66
C ALA A 144 -7.64 -3.02 8.99
N SER A 145 -6.41 -3.52 8.94
CA SER A 145 -5.68 -4.01 10.13
C SER A 145 -4.53 -3.10 10.55
N ARG A 146 -4.18 -2.10 9.74
CA ARG A 146 -2.95 -1.30 9.86
C ARG A 146 -1.66 -2.13 9.90
N ALA A 147 -1.74 -3.42 9.63
CA ALA A 147 -0.57 -4.26 9.45
C ALA A 147 0.14 -3.89 8.15
N SER A 148 1.44 -4.07 8.10
CA SER A 148 2.25 -3.82 6.90
C SER A 148 2.98 -5.08 6.49
N MET A 149 3.16 -5.25 5.17
CA MET A 149 4.00 -6.30 4.62
C MET A 149 5.36 -5.71 4.29
N TYR A 150 6.38 -6.40 4.74
CA TYR A 150 7.78 -6.10 4.48
C TYR A 150 8.44 -7.25 3.72
N GLU A 151 9.44 -6.90 2.95
CA GLU A 151 10.34 -7.83 2.27
C GLU A 151 11.77 -7.58 2.76
N PHE A 152 12.53 -8.67 2.89
CA PHE A 152 13.96 -8.65 3.24
C PHE A 152 14.69 -9.75 2.46
N THR A 153 15.55 -9.36 1.53
CA THR A 153 16.44 -10.30 0.81
C THR A 153 17.69 -10.58 1.65
N ILE A 154 17.99 -11.85 1.90
CA ILE A 154 19.16 -12.27 2.67
C ILE A 154 20.44 -11.99 1.86
N PRO A 155 21.31 -11.04 2.29
CA PRO A 155 22.57 -10.75 1.60
C PRO A 155 23.65 -11.81 1.91
N GLU A 156 24.74 -11.82 1.10
CA GLU A 156 25.84 -12.79 1.21
C GLU A 156 26.48 -12.87 2.61
N ASN A 157 26.54 -11.77 3.33
CA ASN A 157 27.14 -11.68 4.68
C ASN A 157 26.09 -11.63 5.79
N SER A 158 24.88 -12.11 5.52
CA SER A 158 23.80 -12.08 6.50
C SER A 158 24.03 -13.08 7.64
N PRO A 159 23.78 -12.68 8.90
CA PRO A 159 23.77 -13.60 10.03
C PRO A 159 22.61 -14.61 9.99
N LEU A 160 21.67 -14.46 9.07
CA LEU A 160 20.54 -15.36 8.86
C LEU A 160 20.87 -16.51 7.91
N ALA A 161 21.91 -16.37 7.07
CA ALA A 161 22.34 -17.45 6.18
C ALA A 161 22.73 -18.69 6.99
N ASP A 162 22.32 -19.86 6.50
CA ASP A 162 22.53 -21.19 7.13
C ASP A 162 21.82 -21.38 8.49
N ARG A 163 20.94 -20.45 8.89
CA ARG A 163 20.13 -20.60 10.13
C ARG A 163 18.77 -21.22 9.82
N ARG A 164 18.26 -21.98 10.79
CA ARG A 164 16.87 -22.46 10.73
C ARG A 164 15.89 -21.31 11.00
N VAL A 165 14.76 -21.35 10.34
CA VAL A 165 13.66 -20.39 10.58
C VAL A 165 13.28 -20.33 12.06
N GLY A 166 13.20 -21.49 12.73
CA GLY A 166 12.86 -21.56 14.16
C GLY A 166 13.87 -20.91 15.11
N ASP A 167 15.11 -20.67 14.65
CA ASP A 167 16.14 -20.00 15.43
C ASP A 167 16.10 -18.47 15.26
N VAL A 168 15.28 -17.95 14.34
CA VAL A 168 15.11 -16.51 14.11
C VAL A 168 14.05 -15.97 15.06
N GLN A 169 14.49 -15.22 16.06
CA GLN A 169 13.60 -14.64 17.07
C GLN A 169 13.03 -13.31 16.56
N LEU A 170 11.96 -13.38 15.76
CA LEU A 170 11.23 -12.19 15.34
C LEU A 170 10.49 -11.56 16.54
N PRO A 171 10.29 -10.23 16.54
CA PRO A 171 9.42 -9.56 17.51
C PRO A 171 8.02 -10.20 17.53
N PRO A 172 7.30 -10.23 18.66
CA PRO A 172 5.94 -10.81 18.74
C PRO A 172 4.93 -10.19 17.77
N THR A 173 5.21 -8.97 17.32
CA THR A 173 4.40 -8.19 16.37
C THR A 173 4.66 -8.56 14.91
N ALA A 174 5.69 -9.40 14.63
CA ALA A 174 6.12 -9.76 13.28
C ALA A 174 5.97 -11.27 13.02
N VAL A 175 5.49 -11.62 11.84
CA VAL A 175 5.31 -13.01 11.40
C VAL A 175 5.97 -13.20 10.03
N LEU A 176 6.88 -14.17 9.93
CA LEU A 176 7.39 -14.65 8.63
C LEU A 176 6.26 -15.42 7.94
N SER A 177 5.73 -14.85 6.87
CA SER A 177 4.56 -15.38 6.17
C SER A 177 4.93 -16.33 5.05
N ALA A 178 6.03 -16.06 4.35
CA ALA A 178 6.56 -16.91 3.29
C ALA A 178 8.04 -16.61 3.05
N VAL A 179 8.71 -17.55 2.40
CA VAL A 179 10.05 -17.39 1.82
C VAL A 179 9.94 -17.62 0.32
N ILE A 180 10.59 -16.76 -0.47
CA ILE A 180 10.73 -16.97 -1.92
C ILE A 180 12.18 -17.34 -2.19
N ARG A 181 12.40 -18.50 -2.82
CA ARG A 181 13.71 -19.00 -3.22
C ARG A 181 13.67 -19.39 -4.69
N SER A 182 14.56 -18.82 -5.52
CA SER A 182 14.59 -19.10 -6.96
C SER A 182 13.23 -18.98 -7.62
N ASP A 183 12.53 -17.88 -7.38
CA ASP A 183 11.18 -17.55 -7.87
C ASP A 183 10.05 -18.49 -7.38
N GLN A 184 10.33 -19.36 -6.39
CA GLN A 184 9.34 -20.28 -5.83
C GLN A 184 8.98 -19.89 -4.39
N PRO A 185 7.72 -19.46 -4.13
CA PRO A 185 7.27 -19.19 -2.78
C PRO A 185 6.95 -20.48 -2.03
N PHE A 186 7.31 -20.55 -0.75
CA PHE A 186 6.91 -21.62 0.15
C PHE A 186 6.59 -21.09 1.55
N ALA A 187 5.73 -21.82 2.28
CA ALA A 187 5.48 -21.54 3.67
C ALA A 187 6.67 -21.98 4.51
N ALA A 188 7.25 -21.06 5.27
CA ALA A 188 8.41 -21.34 6.09
C ALA A 188 8.05 -22.26 7.27
N HIS A 189 8.79 -23.36 7.44
CA HIS A 189 8.71 -24.25 8.59
C HIS A 189 9.90 -24.02 9.52
N VAL A 190 9.76 -24.35 10.78
CA VAL A 190 10.78 -24.12 11.81
C VAL A 190 12.12 -24.81 11.51
N ASP A 191 12.08 -25.92 10.78
CA ASP A 191 13.25 -26.70 10.42
C ASP A 191 13.91 -26.27 9.09
N ASP A 192 13.25 -25.40 8.32
CA ASP A 192 13.79 -24.89 7.07
C ASP A 192 15.05 -24.04 7.32
N VAL A 193 16.06 -24.24 6.50
CA VAL A 193 17.30 -23.48 6.56
C VAL A 193 17.22 -22.33 5.57
N LEU A 194 17.51 -21.14 6.05
CA LEU A 194 17.54 -19.91 5.26
C LEU A 194 18.84 -19.84 4.45
N GLU A 195 18.75 -19.41 3.21
CA GLU A 195 19.87 -19.32 2.28
C GLU A 195 20.10 -17.87 1.82
N VAL A 196 21.32 -17.58 1.39
CA VAL A 196 21.63 -16.32 0.72
C VAL A 196 20.75 -16.15 -0.51
N GLY A 197 20.13 -15.00 -0.67
CA GLY A 197 19.21 -14.70 -1.77
C GLY A 197 17.76 -15.09 -1.51
N ASP A 198 17.44 -15.71 -0.37
CA ASP A 198 16.03 -15.88 0.04
C ASP A 198 15.39 -14.52 0.28
N GLU A 199 14.18 -14.35 -0.24
CA GLU A 199 13.32 -13.18 0.03
C GLU A 199 12.32 -13.55 1.12
N LEU A 200 12.42 -12.89 2.27
CA LEU A 200 11.56 -13.11 3.43
C LEU A 200 10.37 -12.16 3.38
N LEU A 201 9.15 -12.68 3.26
CA LEU A 201 7.93 -11.90 3.36
C LEU A 201 7.43 -11.87 4.81
N ILE A 202 7.49 -10.71 5.44
CA ILE A 202 7.18 -10.53 6.86
C ILE A 202 5.96 -9.61 7.00
N VAL A 203 4.92 -10.11 7.65
CA VAL A 203 3.77 -9.29 8.04
C VAL A 203 3.96 -8.80 9.46
N VAL A 204 3.81 -7.49 9.63
CA VAL A 204 4.04 -6.82 10.90
C VAL A 204 2.79 -6.05 11.29
N SER A 205 2.30 -6.22 12.52
CA SER A 205 1.19 -5.43 13.05
C SER A 205 1.60 -3.94 13.16
N ALA A 206 0.64 -3.05 13.43
CA ALA A 206 0.92 -1.62 13.56
C ALA A 206 2.05 -1.39 14.57
N LEU A 207 3.24 -1.06 14.07
CA LEU A 207 4.47 -0.91 14.85
C LEU A 207 4.70 0.55 15.27
N GLY A 208 5.25 0.71 16.47
CA GLY A 208 6.04 1.88 16.79
C GLY A 208 7.41 1.87 16.07
N GLU A 209 8.09 2.99 16.05
CA GLU A 209 9.44 3.09 15.46
C GLU A 209 10.42 2.11 16.11
N ASP A 210 10.29 1.87 17.42
CA ASP A 210 11.14 0.96 18.19
C ASP A 210 11.03 -0.51 17.72
N ASP A 211 9.82 -0.97 17.42
CA ASP A 211 9.57 -2.34 16.96
C ASP A 211 10.19 -2.59 15.57
N LEU A 212 10.15 -1.59 14.69
CA LEU A 212 10.74 -1.69 13.35
C LEU A 212 12.27 -1.76 13.43
N HIS A 213 12.87 -0.94 14.31
CA HIS A 213 14.30 -1.00 14.57
C HIS A 213 14.72 -2.35 15.15
N GLU A 214 13.91 -2.95 16.04
CA GLU A 214 14.19 -4.27 16.58
C GLU A 214 14.11 -5.35 15.50
N LEU A 215 13.09 -5.32 14.65
CA LEU A 215 12.96 -6.24 13.51
C LEU A 215 14.17 -6.13 12.60
N GLN A 216 14.56 -4.92 12.20
CA GLN A 216 15.73 -4.71 11.35
C GLN A 216 17.01 -5.22 12.01
N ARG A 217 17.18 -5.01 13.32
CA ARG A 217 18.32 -5.53 14.08
C ARG A 217 18.37 -7.05 14.08
N VAL A 218 17.25 -7.73 14.29
CA VAL A 218 17.18 -9.20 14.25
C VAL A 218 17.59 -9.76 12.89
N LEU A 219 17.20 -9.09 11.82
CA LEU A 219 17.49 -9.52 10.44
C LEU A 219 18.94 -9.22 10.01
N THR A 220 19.57 -8.19 10.60
CA THR A 220 20.91 -7.72 10.16
C THR A 220 22.03 -8.00 11.14
N THR A 221 21.73 -8.34 12.41
CA THR A 221 22.75 -8.51 13.45
C THR A 221 22.80 -9.96 13.95
N ALA A 222 23.99 -10.52 14.07
CA ALA A 222 24.15 -11.84 14.67
C ALA A 222 23.66 -11.82 16.13
N PRO A 223 22.95 -12.87 16.61
CA PRO A 223 22.58 -12.95 18.01
C PRO A 223 23.83 -12.95 18.88
N PRO A 224 23.76 -12.36 20.10
CA PRO A 224 24.86 -12.45 21.03
C PRO A 224 25.22 -13.91 21.25
N SER A 225 26.51 -14.25 21.08
CA SER A 225 26.99 -15.62 21.25
C SER A 225 26.62 -16.12 22.65
N SER A 226 26.07 -17.32 22.75
CA SER A 226 25.64 -17.97 24.00
C SER A 226 26.79 -18.26 24.99
N ALA A 227 28.01 -17.83 24.67
CA ALA A 227 29.21 -18.00 25.50
C ALA A 227 29.30 -17.06 26.72
N SER A 228 28.41 -16.04 26.85
CA SER A 228 28.49 -15.05 27.93
C SER A 228 27.62 -15.39 29.17
N ARG A 229 26.91 -16.52 29.20
CA ARG A 229 26.04 -16.89 30.34
C ARG A 229 26.67 -17.83 31.37
N LEU A 230 27.96 -18.17 31.25
CA LEU A 230 28.63 -19.13 32.16
C LEU A 230 29.69 -18.51 33.08
N MET A 231 29.74 -17.20 33.24
CA MET A 231 30.73 -16.57 34.14
C MET A 231 30.10 -15.51 35.05
N THR A 232 29.07 -15.89 35.81
CA THR A 232 28.70 -15.17 37.05
C THR A 232 27.97 -16.14 37.99
N ASP A 233 28.73 -17.11 38.54
CA ASP A 233 28.45 -17.76 39.79
C ASP A 233 29.83 -18.18 40.35
N ASP A 234 30.38 -17.31 41.16
CA ASP A 234 31.29 -17.56 42.31
C ASP A 234 31.26 -16.38 43.25
#